data_dbd9862b4bb4fbd8693e78441c953b18
#
_entry.id   dbd9862b4bb4fbd8693e78441c953b18
#
_cell.length_a   1.000
_cell.length_b   1.000
_cell.length_c   1.000
_cell.angle_alpha   90.00
_cell.angle_beta   90.00
_cell.angle_gamma   90.00
#
_symmetry.space_group_name_H-M   'P 1'
#
loop_
_entity.id
_entity.type
_entity.pdbx_description
1 polymer ?
#
loop_
_entity_poly.entity_id
_entity_poly.type
_entity_poly.pdbx_seq_one_letter_code
_entity_poly.pdbx_strand_id
1 'polypeptide(L)'
;DGLGADLVYEHVGGELFQHGLDSLAKDGRLVICGAHAGEVVPFDVIPFFRRQLSVIGSFVFDRREAETCLRLVAQGVLRPQVAATFPLEQAKEAMDLMESREFFGKIVLVPGGAA
;
A
#
# COMPACT_ATOMS: atom_id res chain seq x y z
N ASP A 1 -16.27 -9.94 15.53
CA ASP A 1 -17.62 -10.49 15.38
C ASP A 1 -17.76 -11.47 14.20
N GLY A 2 -16.69 -11.77 13.46
CA GLY A 2 -16.69 -12.75 12.37
C GLY A 2 -17.41 -12.32 11.09
N LEU A 3 -17.83 -11.06 10.97
CA LEU A 3 -18.53 -10.55 9.78
C LEU A 3 -17.59 -10.27 8.60
N GLY A 4 -16.30 -10.13 8.84
CA GLY A 4 -15.31 -9.75 7.85
C GLY A 4 -15.18 -8.23 7.67
N ALA A 5 -14.30 -7.81 6.76
CA ALA A 5 -14.05 -6.41 6.43
C ALA A 5 -14.91 -5.95 5.26
N ASP A 6 -15.44 -4.73 5.30
CA ASP A 6 -16.17 -4.13 4.17
C ASP A 6 -15.23 -3.73 3.03
N LEU A 7 -13.97 -3.41 3.38
CA LEU A 7 -12.94 -2.98 2.45
C LEU A 7 -11.59 -3.56 2.85
N VAL A 8 -10.89 -4.15 1.89
CA VAL A 8 -9.49 -4.52 1.99
C VAL A 8 -8.69 -3.71 0.97
N TYR A 9 -7.63 -3.05 1.43
CA TYR A 9 -6.64 -2.40 0.57
C TYR A 9 -5.42 -3.30 0.47
N GLU A 10 -5.13 -3.78 -0.72
CA GLU A 10 -4.11 -4.78 -1.02
C GLU A 10 -3.09 -4.22 -2.03
N HIS A 11 -1.80 -4.35 -1.74
CA HIS A 11 -0.74 -3.85 -2.61
C HIS A 11 0.44 -4.82 -2.75
N VAL A 12 0.31 -6.04 -2.24
CA VAL A 12 1.40 -7.02 -2.18
C VAL A 12 1.24 -8.11 -3.24
N GLY A 13 0.00 -8.55 -3.49
CA GLY A 13 -0.27 -9.64 -4.43
C GLY A 13 0.09 -11.03 -3.88
N GLY A 14 0.29 -12.00 -4.76
CA GLY A 14 0.60 -13.37 -4.39
C GLY A 14 -0.46 -13.97 -3.45
N GLU A 15 -0.03 -14.71 -2.43
CA GLU A 15 -0.94 -15.37 -1.47
C GLU A 15 -1.78 -14.36 -0.66
N LEU A 16 -1.27 -13.14 -0.44
CA LEU A 16 -1.99 -12.11 0.32
C LEU A 16 -3.25 -11.63 -0.41
N PHE A 17 -3.30 -11.71 -1.73
CA PHE A 17 -4.50 -11.42 -2.48
C PHE A 17 -5.66 -12.35 -2.06
N GLN A 18 -5.41 -13.66 -1.94
CA GLN A 18 -6.43 -14.62 -1.50
C GLN A 18 -6.83 -14.38 -0.05
N HIS A 19 -5.87 -14.16 0.85
CA HIS A 19 -6.15 -13.83 2.25
C HIS A 19 -6.99 -12.54 2.36
N GLY A 20 -6.73 -11.56 1.48
CA GLY A 20 -7.53 -10.35 1.38
C GLY A 20 -8.98 -10.65 1.01
N LEU A 21 -9.21 -11.49 -0.01
CA LEU A 21 -10.57 -11.91 -0.40
C LEU A 21 -11.27 -12.68 0.72
N ASP A 22 -10.57 -13.57 1.39
CA ASP A 22 -11.14 -14.41 2.46
C ASP A 22 -11.57 -13.58 3.67
N SER A 23 -10.86 -12.50 3.95
CA SER A 23 -11.14 -11.58 5.06
C SER A 23 -12.32 -10.64 4.82
N LEU A 24 -12.82 -10.52 3.58
CA LEU A 24 -13.96 -9.64 3.29
C LEU A 24 -15.26 -10.15 3.89
N ALA A 25 -16.14 -9.23 4.23
CA ALA A 25 -17.56 -9.51 4.48
C ALA A 25 -18.30 -9.82 3.16
N LYS A 26 -19.56 -10.28 3.26
CA LYS A 26 -20.46 -10.29 2.10
C LYS A 26 -20.61 -8.86 1.57
N ASP A 27 -20.68 -8.71 0.24
CA ASP A 27 -20.73 -7.42 -0.48
C ASP A 27 -19.46 -6.56 -0.31
N GLY A 28 -18.37 -7.14 0.26
CA GLY A 28 -17.11 -6.46 0.51
C GLY A 28 -16.30 -6.20 -0.75
N ARG A 29 -15.33 -5.29 -0.64
CA ARG A 29 -14.48 -4.83 -1.74
C ARG A 29 -13.01 -5.01 -1.44
N LEU A 30 -12.25 -5.53 -2.39
CA LEU A 30 -10.80 -5.52 -2.37
C LEU A 30 -10.31 -4.52 -3.42
N VAL A 31 -9.50 -3.54 -2.98
CA VAL A 31 -8.82 -2.60 -3.88
C VAL A 31 -7.35 -3.02 -3.97
N ILE A 32 -6.90 -3.32 -5.18
CA ILE A 32 -5.52 -3.74 -5.44
C ILE A 32 -4.78 -2.68 -6.24
N CYS A 33 -3.56 -2.34 -5.80
CA CYS A 33 -2.70 -1.36 -6.46
C CYS A 33 -1.23 -1.80 -6.56
N GLY A 34 -0.90 -3.06 -6.30
CA GLY A 34 0.45 -3.61 -6.40
C GLY A 34 0.47 -5.13 -6.37
N ALA A 35 1.60 -5.73 -6.75
CA ALA A 35 1.75 -7.17 -6.87
C ALA A 35 3.21 -7.62 -6.62
N HIS A 36 3.86 -7.09 -5.58
CA HIS A 36 5.28 -7.33 -5.31
C HIS A 36 5.62 -8.79 -4.97
N ALA A 37 4.67 -9.55 -4.41
CA ALA A 37 4.85 -10.95 -4.05
C ALA A 37 4.34 -11.94 -5.11
N GLY A 38 3.75 -11.46 -6.20
CA GLY A 38 3.26 -12.29 -7.31
C GLY A 38 2.20 -11.60 -8.14
N GLU A 39 2.37 -11.65 -9.45
CA GLU A 39 1.49 -10.98 -10.42
C GLU A 39 0.30 -11.87 -10.83
N VAL A 40 0.49 -13.19 -10.80
CA VAL A 40 -0.53 -14.16 -11.18
C VAL A 40 -0.97 -14.92 -9.94
N VAL A 41 -2.26 -14.87 -9.65
CA VAL A 41 -2.85 -15.52 -8.48
C VAL A 41 -4.00 -16.44 -8.91
N PRO A 42 -4.19 -17.61 -8.24
CA PRO A 42 -5.37 -18.41 -8.44
C PRO A 42 -6.61 -17.65 -7.95
N PHE A 43 -7.73 -17.86 -8.58
CA PHE A 43 -8.98 -17.17 -8.28
C PHE A 43 -10.13 -18.16 -8.21
N ASP A 44 -10.70 -18.35 -7.00
CA ASP A 44 -11.91 -19.17 -6.84
C ASP A 44 -13.17 -18.32 -7.08
N VAL A 45 -13.83 -18.65 -8.17
CA VAL A 45 -15.01 -17.90 -8.66
C VAL A 45 -16.24 -18.16 -7.79
N ILE A 46 -16.37 -19.35 -7.21
CA ILE A 46 -17.60 -19.73 -6.46
C ILE A 46 -17.80 -18.87 -5.19
N PRO A 47 -16.83 -18.77 -4.27
CA PRO A 47 -16.99 -17.89 -3.11
C PRO A 47 -17.09 -16.42 -3.52
N PHE A 48 -16.44 -16.01 -4.60
CA PHE A 48 -16.48 -14.64 -5.11
C PHE A 48 -17.93 -14.21 -5.45
N PHE A 49 -18.64 -14.95 -6.34
CA PHE A 49 -20.01 -14.56 -6.69
C PHE A 49 -21.00 -14.83 -5.57
N ARG A 50 -20.84 -15.91 -4.78
CA ARG A 50 -21.75 -16.21 -3.66
C ARG A 50 -21.75 -15.14 -2.58
N ARG A 51 -20.59 -14.55 -2.34
CA ARG A 51 -20.41 -13.47 -1.37
C ARG A 51 -20.59 -12.08 -1.97
N GLN A 52 -20.89 -11.99 -3.28
CA GLN A 52 -21.08 -10.73 -4.02
C GLN A 52 -19.89 -9.77 -3.87
N LEU A 53 -18.68 -10.31 -3.91
CA LEU A 53 -17.46 -9.52 -3.72
C LEU A 53 -17.15 -8.68 -4.96
N SER A 54 -16.39 -7.59 -4.74
CA SER A 54 -15.83 -6.76 -5.80
C SER A 54 -14.32 -6.70 -5.69
N VAL A 55 -13.62 -6.81 -6.83
CA VAL A 55 -12.19 -6.54 -6.94
C VAL A 55 -12.00 -5.35 -7.86
N ILE A 56 -11.29 -4.33 -7.37
CA ILE A 56 -11.11 -3.05 -8.05
C ILE A 56 -9.62 -2.79 -8.20
N GLY A 57 -9.15 -2.64 -9.44
CA GLY A 57 -7.80 -2.18 -9.73
C GLY A 57 -7.68 -0.67 -9.53
N SER A 58 -6.59 -0.24 -8.90
CA SER A 58 -6.21 1.17 -8.77
C SER A 58 -4.76 1.33 -9.22
N PHE A 59 -4.49 2.27 -10.08
CA PHE A 59 -3.14 2.49 -10.60
C PHE A 59 -2.69 3.93 -10.35
N VAL A 60 -1.60 4.03 -9.58
CA VAL A 60 -0.93 5.28 -9.18
C VAL A 60 -1.90 6.43 -8.85
N PHE A 61 -1.65 7.62 -9.37
CA PHE A 61 -2.48 8.82 -9.19
C PHE A 61 -2.35 9.72 -10.43
N ASP A 62 -3.38 10.51 -10.67
CA ASP A 62 -3.31 11.61 -11.62
C ASP A 62 -2.72 12.88 -10.97
N ARG A 63 -2.51 13.93 -11.80
CA ARG A 63 -1.94 15.20 -11.32
C ARG A 63 -2.80 15.86 -10.23
N ARG A 64 -4.14 15.79 -10.36
CA ARG A 64 -5.07 16.43 -9.41
C ARG A 64 -5.06 15.73 -8.07
N GLU A 65 -4.96 14.40 -8.10
CA GLU A 65 -4.84 13.57 -6.90
C GLU A 65 -3.51 13.86 -6.18
N ALA A 66 -2.40 13.95 -6.92
CA ALA A 66 -1.10 14.33 -6.35
C ALA A 66 -1.16 15.73 -5.69
N GLU A 67 -1.69 16.74 -6.38
CA GLU A 67 -1.87 18.09 -5.84
C GLU A 67 -2.77 18.09 -4.60
N THR A 68 -3.81 17.26 -4.58
CA THR A 68 -4.69 17.10 -3.43
C THR A 68 -3.96 16.46 -2.25
N CYS A 69 -3.19 15.39 -2.46
CA CYS A 69 -2.39 14.75 -1.41
C CYS A 69 -1.38 15.75 -0.81
N LEU A 70 -0.63 16.49 -1.64
CA LEU A 70 0.32 17.48 -1.18
C LEU A 70 -0.35 18.59 -0.35
N ARG A 71 -1.50 19.07 -0.78
CA ARG A 71 -2.28 20.05 -0.01
C ARG A 71 -2.72 19.51 1.34
N LEU A 72 -3.20 18.25 1.41
CA LEU A 72 -3.60 17.61 2.67
C LEU A 72 -2.41 17.40 3.62
N VAL A 73 -1.23 17.11 3.09
CA VAL A 73 0.01 17.06 3.87
C VAL A 73 0.36 18.45 4.40
N ALA A 74 0.32 19.49 3.56
CA ALA A 74 0.61 20.86 3.98
C ALA A 74 -0.37 21.39 5.05
N GLN A 75 -1.61 20.92 5.02
CA GLN A 75 -2.63 21.22 6.04
C GLN A 75 -2.51 20.38 7.31
N GLY A 76 -1.59 19.43 7.37
CA GLY A 76 -1.42 18.51 8.50
C GLY A 76 -2.53 17.46 8.65
N VAL A 77 -3.42 17.32 7.65
CA VAL A 77 -4.47 16.30 7.62
C VAL A 77 -3.85 14.93 7.35
N LEU A 78 -2.97 14.84 6.37
CA LEU A 78 -2.13 13.67 6.14
C LEU A 78 -0.77 13.90 6.79
N ARG A 79 -0.31 12.90 7.52
CA ARG A 79 0.97 12.95 8.26
C ARG A 79 1.81 11.73 7.88
N PRO A 80 2.57 11.80 6.77
CA PRO A 80 3.48 10.71 6.40
C PRO A 80 4.48 10.46 7.53
N GLN A 81 4.63 9.20 7.92
CA GLN A 81 5.65 8.80 8.88
C GLN A 81 7.00 8.71 8.16
N VAL A 82 7.97 9.51 8.58
CA VAL A 82 9.36 9.45 8.11
C VAL A 82 10.18 8.79 9.22
N ALA A 83 10.74 7.62 8.89
CA ALA A 83 11.58 6.86 9.83
C ALA A 83 12.98 7.45 9.92
N ALA A 84 13.56 7.82 8.78
CA ALA A 84 14.90 8.39 8.70
C ALA A 84 15.05 9.26 7.45
N THR A 85 15.94 10.25 7.55
CA THR A 85 16.35 11.09 6.42
C THR A 85 17.86 11.01 6.26
N PHE A 86 18.32 10.79 5.04
CA PHE A 86 19.74 10.70 4.70
C PHE A 86 20.08 11.71 3.61
N PRO A 87 21.29 12.29 3.58
CA PRO A 87 21.78 12.94 2.39
C PRO A 87 21.96 11.91 1.26
N LEU A 88 21.92 12.37 0.02
CA LEU A 88 21.99 11.48 -1.15
C LEU A 88 23.27 10.62 -1.17
N GLU A 89 24.37 11.16 -0.66
CA GLU A 89 25.68 10.50 -0.56
C GLU A 89 25.64 9.26 0.36
N GLN A 90 24.67 9.19 1.27
CA GLN A 90 24.44 8.06 2.18
C GLN A 90 23.32 7.12 1.68
N ALA A 91 23.12 7.05 0.37
CA ALA A 91 22.09 6.18 -0.21
C ALA A 91 22.32 4.70 0.14
N LYS A 92 23.60 4.28 0.32
CA LYS A 92 23.89 2.90 0.72
C LYS A 92 23.36 2.59 2.13
N GLU A 93 23.63 3.45 3.09
CA GLU A 93 23.16 3.30 4.47
C GLU A 93 21.63 3.31 4.55
N ALA A 94 20.98 4.14 3.72
CA ALA A 94 19.52 4.17 3.60
C ALA A 94 18.97 2.85 3.05
N MET A 95 19.65 2.24 2.08
CA MET A 95 19.28 0.93 1.54
C MET A 95 19.52 -0.19 2.55
N ASP A 96 20.64 -0.17 3.26
CA ASP A 96 20.96 -1.14 4.32
C ASP A 96 19.86 -1.11 5.41
N LEU A 97 19.40 0.10 5.81
CA LEU A 97 18.28 0.25 6.73
C LEU A 97 16.97 -0.31 6.14
N MET A 98 16.69 -0.07 4.85
CA MET A 98 15.49 -0.61 4.19
C MET A 98 15.52 -2.15 4.16
N GLU A 99 16.66 -2.76 3.89
CA GLU A 99 16.83 -4.21 3.86
C GLU A 99 16.68 -4.85 5.25
N SER A 100 17.12 -4.16 6.31
CA SER A 100 16.98 -4.64 7.69
C SER A 100 15.52 -4.84 8.12
N ARG A 101 14.59 -4.11 7.52
CA ARG A 101 13.18 -4.02 7.91
C ARG A 101 12.91 -3.57 9.35
N GLU A 102 13.92 -3.03 10.04
CA GLU A 102 13.85 -2.55 11.42
C GLU A 102 13.46 -1.06 11.50
N PHE A 103 12.44 -0.67 10.73
CA PHE A 103 11.92 0.70 10.74
C PHE A 103 10.42 0.73 10.45
N PHE A 104 9.79 1.83 10.81
CA PHE A 104 8.39 2.11 10.49
C PHE A 104 8.27 3.49 9.82
N GLY A 105 7.71 3.53 8.61
CA GLY A 105 7.54 4.75 7.82
C GLY A 105 8.35 4.76 6.54
N LYS A 106 8.73 5.94 6.08
CA LYS A 106 9.50 6.17 4.86
C LYS A 106 10.94 6.51 5.18
N ILE A 107 11.86 6.01 4.37
CA ILE A 107 13.25 6.44 4.34
C ILE A 107 13.37 7.46 3.22
N VAL A 108 13.89 8.64 3.51
CA VAL A 108 13.96 9.77 2.57
C VAL A 108 15.41 10.10 2.27
N LEU A 109 15.73 10.24 0.99
CA LEU A 109 17.00 10.79 0.53
C LEU A 109 16.82 12.25 0.14
N VAL A 110 17.67 13.14 0.66
CA VAL A 110 17.62 14.57 0.38
C VAL A 110 18.85 14.97 -0.46
N PRO A 111 18.67 15.41 -1.71
CA PRO A 111 19.76 15.95 -2.52
C PRO A 111 20.27 17.28 -1.93
N GLY A 112 21.61 17.48 -1.95
CA GLY A 112 22.23 18.74 -1.53
C GLY A 112 22.47 18.92 -0.03
N GLY A 113 22.33 17.87 0.77
CA GLY A 113 22.87 17.83 2.15
C GLY A 113 22.18 18.76 3.16
N ALA A 114 20.94 19.16 2.95
CA ALA A 114 20.16 19.84 3.98
C ALA A 114 19.42 18.81 4.81
N ALA A 115 19.96 18.52 5.98
CA ALA A 115 19.26 17.83 7.06
C ALA A 115 18.52 18.85 7.91
#